data_7aa189e926129df29dfedbca6fa0280e
#
_entry.id   7aa189e926129df29dfedbca6fa0280e
#
_cell.length_a   1.000
_cell.length_b   1.000
_cell.length_c   1.000
_cell.angle_alpha   90.00
_cell.angle_beta   90.00
_cell.angle_gamma   90.00
#
_symmetry.space_group_name_H-M   'P 1'
#
loop_
_entity.id
_entity.type
_entity.pdbx_description
1 polymer ?
#
loop_
_entity_poly.entity_id
_entity_poly.type
_entity_poly.pdbx_seq_one_letter_code
_entity_poly.pdbx_strand_id
1 'polypeptide(L)' 'MKKLEPPINQPIIVNGQISQVWLLFFADLATAINKLNGY' A
#
# COMPACT_ATOMS: atom_id res chain seq x y z
N MET A 1 14.87 -6.03 -7.21
CA MET A 1 13.67 -5.19 -7.24
C MET A 1 12.71 -5.59 -6.14
N LYS A 2 12.15 -4.61 -5.48
CA LYS A 2 11.24 -4.87 -4.37
C LYS A 2 9.90 -5.40 -4.89
N LYS A 3 9.42 -6.46 -4.27
CA LYS A 3 8.15 -7.05 -4.65
C LYS A 3 7.02 -6.35 -3.91
N LEU A 4 5.98 -5.98 -4.64
CA LEU A 4 4.82 -5.32 -4.05
C LEU A 4 3.83 -6.37 -3.57
N GLU A 5 3.74 -6.55 -2.25
CA GLU A 5 2.85 -7.55 -1.65
C GLU A 5 1.93 -6.90 -0.65
N PRO A 6 0.63 -7.16 -0.74
CA PRO A 6 -0.31 -6.63 0.24
C PRO A 6 -0.09 -7.29 1.60
N PRO A 7 -0.21 -6.51 2.70
CA PRO A 7 -0.06 -7.05 4.04
C PRO A 7 -1.32 -7.78 4.49
N ILE A 8 -1.55 -8.96 3.92
CA ILE A 8 -2.80 -9.70 4.15
C ILE A 8 -2.95 -10.20 5.57
N ASN A 9 -1.86 -10.24 6.34
CA ASN A 9 -1.93 -10.67 7.73
C ASN A 9 -2.29 -9.54 8.67
N GLN A 10 -2.45 -8.32 8.16
CA GLN A 10 -2.76 -7.15 8.96
C GLN A 10 -4.18 -6.69 8.66
N PRO A 11 -4.93 -6.30 9.69
CA PRO A 11 -6.27 -5.78 9.44
C PRO A 11 -6.19 -4.42 8.74
N ILE A 12 -7.12 -4.17 7.83
CA ILE A 12 -7.16 -2.89 7.12
C ILE A 12 -7.61 -1.79 8.06
N ILE A 13 -8.59 -2.09 8.90
CA ILE A 13 -9.14 -1.10 9.83
C ILE A 13 -8.72 -1.46 11.25
N VAL A 14 -8.13 -0.49 11.93
CA VAL A 14 -7.74 -0.62 13.34
C VAL A 14 -8.28 0.59 14.08
N ASN A 15 -9.11 0.35 15.10
CA ASN A 15 -9.70 1.42 15.89
C ASN A 15 -10.43 2.46 15.05
N GLY A 16 -11.10 2.00 14.00
CA GLY A 16 -11.87 2.89 13.13
C GLY A 16 -11.04 3.65 12.12
N GLN A 17 -9.76 3.34 12.04
CA GLN A 17 -8.86 4.01 11.09
C GLN A 17 -8.10 2.98 10.28
N ILE A 18 -7.69 3.38 9.07
CA ILE A 18 -6.89 2.51 8.22
C ILE A 18 -5.54 2.24 8.89
N SER A 19 -5.15 0.97 8.92
CA SER A 19 -3.87 0.57 9.46
C SER A 19 -2.73 1.27 8.72
N GLN A 20 -1.71 1.72 9.46
CA GLN A 20 -0.57 2.39 8.85
C GLN A 20 0.15 1.48 7.85
N VAL A 21 0.17 0.19 8.12
CA VAL A 21 0.78 -0.78 7.20
C VAL A 21 0.08 -0.73 5.85
N TRP A 22 -1.25 -0.65 5.85
CA TRP A 22 -2.01 -0.57 4.62
C TRP A 22 -1.85 0.79 3.94
N LEU A 23 -1.73 1.86 4.72
CA LEU A 23 -1.46 3.18 4.14
C LEU A 23 -0.15 3.19 3.39
N LEU A 24 0.88 2.59 3.97
CA LEU A 24 2.19 2.52 3.32
C LEU A 24 2.12 1.67 2.05
N PHE A 25 1.36 0.58 2.10
CA PHE A 25 1.19 -0.25 0.92
C PHE A 25 0.50 0.52 -0.20
N PHE A 26 -0.55 1.27 0.13
CA PHE A 26 -1.26 2.05 -0.88
C PHE A 26 -0.38 3.14 -1.47
N ALA A 27 0.47 3.75 -0.66
CA ALA A 27 1.41 4.76 -1.15
C ALA A 27 2.40 4.14 -2.13
N ASP A 28 2.91 2.96 -1.81
CA ASP A 28 3.81 2.25 -2.72
C ASP A 28 3.10 1.88 -4.02
N LEU A 29 1.86 1.45 -3.89
CA LEU A 29 1.06 1.07 -5.05
C LEU A 29 0.85 2.27 -5.98
N ALA A 30 0.50 3.41 -5.40
CA ALA A 30 0.30 4.61 -6.18
C ALA A 30 1.57 5.03 -6.91
N THR A 31 2.71 4.92 -6.23
CA THR A 31 3.99 5.25 -6.83
C THR A 31 4.28 4.31 -8.00
N ALA A 32 4.01 3.02 -7.84
CA ALA A 32 4.24 2.05 -8.90
C ALA A 32 3.37 2.33 -10.11
N ILE A 33 2.11 2.68 -9.88
CA ILE A 33 1.18 2.99 -10.97
C ILE A 33 1.63 4.24 -11.70
N ASN A 34 2.01 5.27 -10.95
CA ASN A 34 2.46 6.51 -11.56
C ASN A 34 3.70 6.27 -12.43
N LYS A 35 4.58 5.41 -11.95
CA LYS A 35 5.79 5.10 -12.69
C LYS A 35 5.48 4.41 -14.01
N LEU A 36 4.51 3.50 -13.99
CA LEU A 36 4.08 2.81 -15.19
C LEU A 36 3.44 3.76 -16.19
N ASN A 37 2.75 4.79 -15.68
CA ASN A 37 2.06 5.75 -16.52
C ASN A 37 2.94 6.92 -16.94
N GLY A 38 4.18 6.95 -16.49
CA GLY A 38 5.12 7.98 -16.90
C GLY A 38 5.00 9.30 -16.16
N TYR A 39 4.38 9.28 -14.99
CA TYR A 39 4.26 10.51 -14.18
C TYR A 39 5.51 10.77 -13.37
#